data_86004d64f0b8cdd8170891e7cb61a1df
#
_entry.id   86004d64f0b8cdd8170891e7cb61a1df
#
_cell.length_a   1.000
_cell.length_b   1.000
_cell.length_c   1.000
_cell.angle_alpha   90.00
_cell.angle_beta   90.00
_cell.angle_gamma   90.00
#
_symmetry.space_group_name_H-M   'P 1'
#
loop_
_entity.id
_entity.type
_entity.pdbx_description
1 polymer ?
#
loop_
_entity_poly.entity_id
_entity_poly.type
_entity_poly.pdbx_seq_one_letter_code
_entity_poly.pdbx_strand_id
1 'polypeptide(L)'
;MKFENVSIKNLESAEKYVEKLMQSEKIFQKEYVEEHIFIGLQRSGQEEIEKQNTEFDGIEKYLYIRINTEGGAFITAKVNQSYWEKAEVSVQEAWSLAEKNINKESFVMGLAEYIAEKYGKDMATMLFPNQTPFYVVTNKSEYRGASAILNKKMLSEFGRKYNINKVVVIPSSIHEMLILSADILELERMEELTKMVQDVNANEVLVREQLSDRAYILDI
;
A
#
# COMPACT_ATOMS: atom_id res chain seq x y z
N MET A 1 3.63 0.97 -20.42
CA MET A 1 3.17 0.29 -19.19
C MET A 1 4.30 -0.58 -18.68
N LYS A 2 4.71 -0.41 -17.42
CA LYS A 2 5.79 -1.20 -16.81
C LYS A 2 5.14 -2.24 -15.91
N PHE A 3 5.33 -3.52 -16.22
CA PHE A 3 4.77 -4.61 -15.44
C PHE A 3 5.67 -4.97 -14.28
N GLU A 4 5.10 -5.18 -13.11
CA GLU A 4 5.78 -5.69 -11.93
C GLU A 4 5.08 -6.97 -11.49
N ASN A 5 5.84 -8.04 -11.33
CA ASN A 5 5.31 -9.37 -11.06
C ASN A 5 5.12 -9.63 -9.59
N VAL A 6 4.00 -10.23 -9.25
CA VAL A 6 3.72 -10.78 -7.93
C VAL A 6 3.53 -12.28 -8.06
N SER A 7 4.32 -13.03 -7.33
CA SER A 7 4.15 -14.48 -7.06
C SER A 7 3.51 -15.28 -8.21
N ILE A 8 4.21 -15.45 -9.32
CA ILE A 8 3.71 -16.25 -10.44
C ILE A 8 4.48 -17.56 -10.49
N LYS A 9 3.77 -18.68 -10.27
CA LYS A 9 4.31 -20.02 -10.51
C LYS A 9 4.56 -20.30 -12.00
N ASN A 10 4.10 -19.42 -12.90
CA ASN A 10 4.20 -19.59 -14.35
C ASN A 10 4.22 -18.22 -15.07
N LEU A 11 5.41 -17.59 -15.14
CA LEU A 11 5.62 -16.27 -15.73
C LEU A 11 5.13 -16.19 -17.19
N GLU A 12 5.40 -17.23 -17.97
CA GLU A 12 5.05 -17.33 -19.40
C GLU A 12 3.55 -17.30 -19.67
N SER A 13 2.75 -17.92 -18.79
CA SER A 13 1.28 -17.90 -18.92
C SER A 13 0.69 -16.53 -18.56
N ALA A 14 1.32 -15.83 -17.63
CA ALA A 14 0.90 -14.51 -17.21
C ALA A 14 1.21 -13.44 -18.25
N GLU A 15 2.38 -13.50 -18.88
CA GLU A 15 2.75 -12.62 -20.00
C GLU A 15 1.78 -12.78 -21.17
N LYS A 16 1.49 -14.02 -21.59
CA LYS A 16 0.50 -14.31 -22.65
C LYS A 16 -0.91 -13.81 -22.30
N TYR A 17 -1.30 -13.90 -21.03
CA TYR A 17 -2.60 -13.39 -20.59
C TYR A 17 -2.66 -11.87 -20.68
N VAL A 18 -1.62 -11.18 -20.26
CA VAL A 18 -1.52 -9.72 -20.36
C VAL A 18 -1.50 -9.26 -21.83
N GLU A 19 -0.72 -9.94 -22.67
CA GLU A 19 -0.71 -9.66 -24.11
C GLU A 19 -2.10 -9.79 -24.74
N LYS A 20 -2.84 -10.85 -24.40
CA LYS A 20 -4.22 -11.06 -24.87
C LYS A 20 -5.16 -9.96 -24.38
N LEU A 21 -5.04 -9.54 -23.13
CA LEU A 21 -5.80 -8.42 -22.57
C LEU A 21 -5.49 -7.10 -23.27
N MET A 22 -4.22 -6.84 -23.55
CA MET A 22 -3.77 -5.66 -24.28
C MET A 22 -4.32 -5.64 -25.73
N GLN A 23 -4.27 -6.80 -26.41
CA GLN A 23 -4.80 -6.96 -27.76
C GLN A 23 -6.31 -6.81 -27.84
N SER A 24 -7.04 -7.23 -26.79
CA SER A 24 -8.49 -7.08 -26.72
C SER A 24 -8.95 -5.66 -26.36
N GLU A 25 -8.03 -4.75 -26.07
CA GLU A 25 -8.27 -3.38 -25.57
C GLU A 25 -9.14 -3.30 -24.29
N LYS A 26 -9.49 -4.45 -23.70
CA LYS A 26 -10.36 -4.52 -22.54
C LYS A 26 -9.84 -3.72 -21.35
N ILE A 27 -8.52 -3.67 -21.15
CA ILE A 27 -7.89 -2.95 -20.02
C ILE A 27 -8.06 -1.43 -20.10
N PHE A 28 -8.49 -0.89 -21.26
CA PHE A 28 -8.73 0.54 -21.44
C PHE A 28 -10.21 0.91 -21.27
N GLN A 29 -11.12 -0.08 -21.23
CA GLN A 29 -12.56 0.14 -21.05
C GLN A 29 -12.86 0.65 -19.65
N LYS A 30 -13.85 1.53 -19.55
CA LYS A 30 -14.23 2.18 -18.30
C LYS A 30 -14.54 1.19 -17.19
N GLU A 31 -15.35 0.18 -17.46
CA GLU A 31 -15.75 -0.86 -16.49
C GLU A 31 -14.54 -1.61 -15.94
N TYR A 32 -13.55 -1.89 -16.80
CA TYR A 32 -12.33 -2.55 -16.37
C TYR A 32 -11.49 -1.65 -15.46
N VAL A 33 -11.34 -0.39 -15.85
CA VAL A 33 -10.58 0.60 -15.04
C VAL A 33 -11.25 0.79 -13.68
N GLU A 34 -12.58 0.93 -13.62
CA GLU A 34 -13.34 1.09 -12.37
C GLU A 34 -13.06 0.00 -11.33
N GLU A 35 -12.91 -1.24 -11.78
CA GLU A 35 -12.70 -2.39 -10.88
C GLU A 35 -11.22 -2.64 -10.55
N HIS A 36 -10.30 -2.22 -11.43
CA HIS A 36 -8.91 -2.68 -11.41
C HIS A 36 -7.88 -1.58 -11.15
N ILE A 37 -8.31 -0.30 -11.07
CA ILE A 37 -7.41 0.83 -10.79
C ILE A 37 -7.20 0.98 -9.28
N PHE A 38 -5.93 1.12 -8.87
CA PHE A 38 -5.54 1.28 -7.48
C PHE A 38 -4.44 2.32 -7.32
N ILE A 39 -4.24 2.81 -6.10
CA ILE A 39 -3.12 3.65 -5.71
C ILE A 39 -2.04 2.80 -5.06
N GLY A 40 -0.81 2.95 -5.50
CA GLY A 40 0.38 2.47 -4.81
C GLY A 40 1.17 3.62 -4.23
N LEU A 41 2.03 3.33 -3.26
CA LEU A 41 3.02 4.26 -2.73
C LEU A 41 4.42 3.83 -3.17
N GLN A 42 5.31 4.81 -3.35
CA GLN A 42 6.73 4.60 -3.62
C GLN A 42 7.56 5.78 -3.11
N ARG A 43 8.88 5.61 -2.99
CA ARG A 43 9.79 6.75 -2.81
C ARG A 43 9.66 7.69 -3.99
N SER A 44 9.74 8.99 -3.72
CA SER A 44 9.76 10.00 -4.77
C SER A 44 10.91 9.75 -5.73
N GLY A 45 10.61 9.80 -7.02
CA GLY A 45 11.55 9.44 -8.06
C GLY A 45 11.22 10.05 -9.42
N GLN A 46 12.04 9.75 -10.41
CA GLN A 46 11.95 10.32 -11.77
C GLN A 46 11.17 9.43 -12.76
N GLU A 47 10.41 8.45 -12.28
CA GLU A 47 9.62 7.60 -13.19
C GLU A 47 8.54 8.42 -13.91
N GLU A 48 8.42 8.21 -15.22
CA GLU A 48 7.39 8.81 -16.08
C GLU A 48 6.08 8.01 -16.00
N ILE A 49 5.41 8.13 -14.84
CA ILE A 49 4.11 7.51 -14.55
C ILE A 49 3.14 8.57 -14.03
N GLU A 50 1.86 8.23 -13.98
CA GLU A 50 0.87 9.09 -13.34
C GLU A 50 1.03 9.04 -11.82
N LYS A 51 1.48 10.15 -11.21
CA LYS A 51 1.83 10.23 -9.79
C LYS A 51 1.53 11.60 -9.19
N GLN A 52 1.39 11.63 -7.86
CA GLN A 52 1.15 12.84 -7.07
C GLN A 52 1.93 12.75 -5.75
N ASN A 53 2.30 13.88 -5.19
CA ASN A 53 2.86 13.94 -3.84
C ASN A 53 1.84 13.49 -2.80
N THR A 54 2.34 12.96 -1.69
CA THR A 54 1.55 12.68 -0.48
C THR A 54 1.87 13.72 0.60
N GLU A 55 1.19 13.65 1.74
CA GLU A 55 1.54 14.41 2.95
C GLU A 55 2.82 13.90 3.64
N PHE A 56 3.33 12.74 3.23
CA PHE A 56 4.58 12.15 3.71
C PHE A 56 5.72 12.58 2.79
N ASP A 57 6.55 13.53 3.26
CA ASP A 57 7.67 14.02 2.46
C ASP A 57 8.62 12.89 2.03
N GLY A 58 8.94 12.85 0.74
CA GLY A 58 9.74 11.79 0.12
C GLY A 58 8.94 10.55 -0.30
N ILE A 59 7.61 10.53 -0.10
CA ILE A 59 6.70 9.47 -0.57
C ILE A 59 5.72 10.06 -1.57
N GLU A 60 5.61 9.46 -2.75
CA GLU A 60 4.61 9.80 -3.77
C GLU A 60 3.62 8.65 -3.95
N LYS A 61 2.40 8.99 -4.35
CA LYS A 61 1.36 8.04 -4.75
C LYS A 61 1.28 7.98 -6.28
N TYR A 62 1.00 6.80 -6.81
CA TYR A 62 0.87 6.58 -8.24
C TYR A 62 -0.30 5.65 -8.55
N LEU A 63 -0.79 5.70 -9.80
CA LEU A 63 -1.84 4.81 -10.27
C LEU A 63 -1.26 3.52 -10.87
N TYR A 64 -1.90 2.38 -10.55
CA TYR A 64 -1.59 1.11 -11.20
C TYR A 64 -2.86 0.32 -11.48
N ILE A 65 -2.81 -0.54 -12.50
CA ILE A 65 -3.86 -1.52 -12.80
C ILE A 65 -3.48 -2.86 -12.17
N ARG A 66 -4.43 -3.47 -11.47
CA ARG A 66 -4.33 -4.84 -10.95
C ARG A 66 -5.04 -5.78 -11.92
N ILE A 67 -4.30 -6.67 -12.57
CA ILE A 67 -4.77 -7.62 -13.57
C ILE A 67 -4.89 -8.98 -12.88
N ASN A 68 -6.11 -9.44 -12.66
CA ASN A 68 -6.36 -10.75 -12.09
C ASN A 68 -6.07 -11.82 -13.14
N THR A 69 -5.32 -12.86 -12.77
CA THR A 69 -5.01 -14.00 -13.64
C THR A 69 -5.86 -15.21 -13.29
N GLU A 70 -5.94 -16.17 -14.21
CA GLU A 70 -6.53 -17.47 -13.94
C GLU A 70 -5.75 -18.17 -12.81
N GLY A 71 -6.45 -18.59 -11.74
CA GLY A 71 -5.81 -19.20 -10.56
C GLY A 71 -5.62 -18.30 -9.34
N GLY A 72 -6.19 -17.08 -9.35
CA GLY A 72 -6.24 -16.18 -8.18
C GLY A 72 -4.96 -15.35 -7.92
N ALA A 73 -3.95 -15.49 -8.76
CA ALA A 73 -2.81 -14.58 -8.77
C ALA A 73 -3.17 -13.29 -9.52
N PHE A 74 -2.39 -12.23 -9.31
CA PHE A 74 -2.55 -10.99 -10.07
C PHE A 74 -1.19 -10.39 -10.48
N ILE A 75 -1.24 -9.59 -11.52
CA ILE A 75 -0.12 -8.79 -12.03
C ILE A 75 -0.46 -7.34 -11.82
N THR A 76 0.53 -6.50 -11.54
CA THR A 76 0.33 -5.05 -11.48
C THR A 76 1.10 -4.35 -12.58
N ALA A 77 0.51 -3.27 -13.08
CA ALA A 77 1.12 -2.43 -14.10
C ALA A 77 0.95 -0.96 -13.73
N LYS A 78 2.06 -0.25 -13.51
CA LYS A 78 2.05 1.19 -13.37
C LYS A 78 1.58 1.82 -14.68
N VAL A 79 0.67 2.78 -14.58
CA VAL A 79 0.11 3.46 -15.75
C VAL A 79 0.87 4.77 -16.04
N ASN A 80 1.02 5.07 -17.33
CA ASN A 80 1.71 6.26 -17.84
C ASN A 80 0.82 7.00 -18.83
N GLN A 81 1.31 8.09 -19.38
CA GLN A 81 0.58 8.91 -20.35
C GLN A 81 0.00 8.10 -21.53
N SER A 82 0.77 7.17 -22.09
CA SER A 82 0.30 6.36 -23.24
C SER A 82 -0.88 5.43 -22.91
N TYR A 83 -1.07 5.08 -21.64
CA TYR A 83 -2.26 4.35 -21.18
C TYR A 83 -3.50 5.26 -21.24
N TRP A 84 -3.38 6.49 -20.74
CA TRP A 84 -4.48 7.46 -20.68
C TRP A 84 -4.96 7.91 -22.04
N GLU A 85 -4.10 7.92 -23.07
CA GLU A 85 -4.46 8.22 -24.44
C GLU A 85 -5.46 7.21 -25.05
N LYS A 86 -5.53 6.00 -24.46
CA LYS A 86 -6.43 4.92 -24.89
C LYS A 86 -7.57 4.65 -23.91
N ALA A 87 -7.40 5.01 -22.65
CA ALA A 87 -8.39 4.73 -21.62
C ALA A 87 -9.65 5.57 -21.82
N GLU A 88 -10.81 4.98 -21.59
CA GLU A 88 -12.12 5.64 -21.66
C GLU A 88 -12.44 6.52 -20.46
N VAL A 89 -11.51 6.64 -19.51
CA VAL A 89 -11.62 7.48 -18.32
C VAL A 89 -10.54 8.54 -18.30
N SER A 90 -10.87 9.70 -17.75
CA SER A 90 -9.87 10.75 -17.51
C SER A 90 -8.95 10.38 -16.33
N VAL A 91 -7.74 10.95 -16.30
CA VAL A 91 -6.80 10.80 -15.18
C VAL A 91 -7.46 11.20 -13.86
N GLN A 92 -8.23 12.30 -13.85
CA GLN A 92 -8.91 12.76 -12.64
C GLN A 92 -9.98 11.77 -12.15
N GLU A 93 -10.76 11.20 -13.06
CA GLU A 93 -11.73 10.15 -12.76
C GLU A 93 -11.02 8.91 -12.21
N ALA A 94 -9.90 8.51 -12.81
CA ALA A 94 -9.12 7.37 -12.37
C ALA A 94 -8.59 7.51 -10.94
N TRP A 95 -8.13 8.69 -10.53
CA TRP A 95 -7.75 8.94 -9.13
C TRP A 95 -8.94 8.74 -8.19
N SER A 96 -10.12 9.25 -8.53
CA SER A 96 -11.33 9.09 -7.70
C SER A 96 -11.78 7.63 -7.60
N LEU A 97 -11.69 6.88 -8.70
CA LEU A 97 -11.99 5.45 -8.73
C LEU A 97 -10.99 4.65 -7.88
N ALA A 98 -9.71 4.95 -8.00
CA ALA A 98 -8.65 4.30 -7.22
C ALA A 98 -8.81 4.56 -5.71
N GLU A 99 -9.16 5.78 -5.29
CA GLU A 99 -9.50 6.10 -3.90
C GLU A 99 -10.70 5.29 -3.41
N LYS A 100 -11.76 5.16 -4.22
CA LYS A 100 -12.93 4.32 -3.90
C LYS A 100 -12.53 2.86 -3.70
N ASN A 101 -11.62 2.33 -4.52
CA ASN A 101 -11.16 0.95 -4.43
C ASN A 101 -10.28 0.73 -3.19
N ILE A 102 -9.36 1.66 -2.87
CA ILE A 102 -8.62 1.62 -1.61
C ILE A 102 -9.59 1.58 -0.43
N ASN A 103 -10.57 2.48 -0.39
CA ASN A 103 -11.50 2.59 0.73
C ASN A 103 -12.28 1.29 1.00
N LYS A 104 -12.53 0.47 -0.03
CA LYS A 104 -13.21 -0.84 0.11
C LYS A 104 -12.31 -1.94 0.66
N GLU A 105 -11.00 -1.86 0.42
CA GLU A 105 -10.06 -2.94 0.73
C GLU A 105 -9.20 -2.65 1.95
N SER A 106 -9.04 -1.38 2.37
CA SER A 106 -8.22 -0.97 3.49
C SER A 106 -8.75 -1.46 4.83
N PHE A 107 -7.84 -1.82 5.72
CA PHE A 107 -8.15 -2.06 7.12
C PHE A 107 -6.99 -1.62 8.04
N VAL A 108 -7.32 -1.44 9.32
CA VAL A 108 -6.37 -1.25 10.41
C VAL A 108 -6.65 -2.28 11.49
N MET A 109 -5.62 -2.98 11.98
CA MET A 109 -5.72 -4.08 12.94
C MET A 109 -4.54 -4.05 13.91
N GLY A 110 -4.73 -4.49 15.15
CA GLY A 110 -3.61 -4.64 16.10
C GLY A 110 -2.54 -5.59 15.54
N LEU A 111 -1.25 -5.23 15.69
CA LEU A 111 -0.15 -6.03 15.12
C LEU A 111 -0.13 -7.47 15.64
N ALA A 112 -0.38 -7.67 16.94
CA ALA A 112 -0.44 -9.02 17.52
C ALA A 112 -1.62 -9.83 16.96
N GLU A 113 -2.79 -9.19 16.74
CA GLU A 113 -3.97 -9.82 16.14
C GLU A 113 -3.68 -10.20 14.67
N TYR A 114 -3.09 -9.31 13.90
CA TYR A 114 -2.68 -9.56 12.51
C TYR A 114 -1.72 -10.77 12.39
N ILE A 115 -0.70 -10.83 13.26
CA ILE A 115 0.23 -11.97 13.30
C ILE A 115 -0.48 -13.25 13.72
N ALA A 116 -1.43 -13.17 14.69
CA ALA A 116 -2.20 -14.34 15.11
C ALA A 116 -3.10 -14.90 14.02
N GLU A 117 -3.72 -14.04 13.21
CA GLU A 117 -4.52 -14.48 12.07
C GLU A 117 -3.66 -15.10 10.96
N LYS A 118 -2.50 -14.56 10.70
CA LYS A 118 -1.63 -14.96 9.57
C LYS A 118 -0.76 -16.17 9.88
N TYR A 119 -0.21 -16.25 11.08
CA TYR A 119 0.82 -17.23 11.46
C TYR A 119 0.44 -18.09 12.67
N GLY A 120 -0.73 -17.83 13.26
CA GLY A 120 -1.22 -18.54 14.43
C GLY A 120 -0.92 -17.85 15.75
N LYS A 121 -1.74 -18.16 16.76
CA LYS A 121 -1.68 -17.54 18.08
C LYS A 121 -0.35 -17.79 18.82
N ASP A 122 0.25 -18.96 18.63
CA ASP A 122 1.52 -19.32 19.25
C ASP A 122 2.65 -18.41 18.77
N MET A 123 2.70 -18.12 17.48
CA MET A 123 3.67 -17.19 16.90
C MET A 123 3.44 -15.76 17.44
N ALA A 124 2.20 -15.30 17.47
CA ALA A 124 1.89 -13.97 18.03
C ALA A 124 2.29 -13.86 19.52
N THR A 125 2.04 -14.87 20.31
CA THR A 125 2.42 -14.90 21.74
C THR A 125 3.94 -14.95 21.92
N MET A 126 4.64 -15.65 21.04
CA MET A 126 6.10 -15.72 21.06
C MET A 126 6.73 -14.36 20.75
N LEU A 127 6.24 -13.67 19.71
CA LEU A 127 6.76 -12.37 19.28
C LEU A 127 6.32 -11.23 20.18
N PHE A 128 5.11 -11.30 20.71
CA PHE A 128 4.49 -10.25 21.53
C PHE A 128 3.95 -10.87 22.84
N PRO A 129 4.83 -11.28 23.78
CA PRO A 129 4.41 -11.83 25.08
C PRO A 129 3.66 -10.81 25.93
N ASN A 130 3.87 -9.53 25.66
CA ASN A 130 3.12 -8.41 26.23
C ASN A 130 2.31 -7.73 25.12
N GLN A 131 1.35 -6.87 25.49
CA GLN A 131 0.62 -6.07 24.53
C GLN A 131 1.58 -5.16 23.72
N THR A 132 1.41 -5.14 22.41
CA THR A 132 2.13 -4.22 21.54
C THR A 132 1.25 -3.00 21.22
N PRO A 133 1.79 -1.77 21.22
CA PRO A 133 1.04 -0.57 20.87
C PRO A 133 0.90 -0.36 19.35
N PHE A 134 1.45 -1.26 18.55
CA PHE A 134 1.45 -1.13 17.10
C PHE A 134 0.18 -1.69 16.45
N TYR A 135 -0.25 -1.01 15.40
CA TYR A 135 -1.31 -1.45 14.49
C TYR A 135 -0.75 -1.52 13.07
N VAL A 136 -1.23 -2.49 12.31
CA VAL A 136 -0.94 -2.64 10.86
C VAL A 136 -2.02 -1.91 10.07
N VAL A 137 -1.61 -1.12 9.11
CA VAL A 137 -2.46 -0.48 8.09
C VAL A 137 -2.10 -1.08 6.74
N THR A 138 -3.03 -1.80 6.14
CA THR A 138 -2.85 -2.48 4.86
C THR A 138 -4.17 -2.73 4.15
N ASN A 139 -4.18 -3.52 3.08
CA ASN A 139 -5.37 -3.93 2.33
C ASN A 139 -5.59 -5.45 2.39
N LYS A 140 -6.79 -5.90 1.97
CA LYS A 140 -7.18 -7.31 1.97
C LYS A 140 -6.28 -8.21 1.14
N SER A 141 -5.61 -7.70 0.12
CA SER A 141 -4.68 -8.46 -0.71
C SER A 141 -3.28 -8.55 -0.12
N GLU A 142 -2.97 -7.77 0.91
CA GLU A 142 -1.65 -7.60 1.53
C GLU A 142 -0.54 -7.25 0.52
N TYR A 143 -0.95 -6.72 -0.62
CA TYR A 143 -0.04 -6.32 -1.69
C TYR A 143 -0.22 -4.86 -2.04
N ARG A 144 0.87 -4.08 -2.00
CA ARG A 144 0.87 -2.61 -2.14
C ARG A 144 -0.12 -1.94 -1.19
N GLY A 145 -0.36 -2.55 -0.03
CA GLY A 145 -1.37 -2.15 0.92
C GLY A 145 -0.98 -0.93 1.75
N ALA A 146 0.27 -0.47 1.70
CA ALA A 146 0.70 0.76 2.39
C ALA A 146 -0.17 1.98 2.01
N SER A 147 -0.75 2.00 0.80
CA SER A 147 -1.68 3.05 0.37
C SER A 147 -2.97 3.14 1.20
N ALA A 148 -3.29 2.12 2.01
CA ALA A 148 -4.40 2.16 2.97
C ALA A 148 -4.28 3.33 3.97
N ILE A 149 -3.06 3.83 4.23
CA ILE A 149 -2.83 5.02 5.07
C ILE A 149 -3.51 6.29 4.52
N LEU A 150 -3.84 6.32 3.23
CA LEU A 150 -4.56 7.42 2.60
C LEU A 150 -6.08 7.39 2.86
N ASN A 151 -6.61 6.30 3.43
CA ASN A 151 -8.03 6.18 3.78
C ASN A 151 -8.35 6.97 5.06
N LYS A 152 -8.56 8.27 4.91
CA LYS A 152 -8.85 9.19 6.03
C LYS A 152 -10.10 8.80 6.83
N LYS A 153 -11.11 8.22 6.17
CA LYS A 153 -12.33 7.76 6.86
C LYS A 153 -12.02 6.61 7.82
N MET A 154 -11.29 5.60 7.37
CA MET A 154 -10.87 4.46 8.19
C MET A 154 -10.02 4.93 9.39
N LEU A 155 -9.05 5.81 9.15
CA LEU A 155 -8.19 6.34 10.21
C LEU A 155 -8.97 7.17 11.23
N SER A 156 -9.92 8.00 10.78
CA SER A 156 -10.78 8.76 11.69
C SER A 156 -11.72 7.86 12.50
N GLU A 157 -12.23 6.77 11.94
CA GLU A 157 -12.99 5.75 12.66
C GLU A 157 -12.13 5.03 13.70
N PHE A 158 -10.90 4.69 13.34
CA PHE A 158 -9.89 4.14 14.24
C PHE A 158 -9.58 5.11 15.38
N GLY A 159 -9.28 6.38 15.08
CA GLY A 159 -9.00 7.41 16.07
C GLY A 159 -10.12 7.57 17.07
N ARG A 160 -11.38 7.62 16.60
CA ARG A 160 -12.57 7.70 17.48
C ARG A 160 -12.73 6.47 18.38
N LYS A 161 -12.49 5.26 17.81
CA LYS A 161 -12.62 4.00 18.57
C LYS A 161 -11.64 3.92 19.74
N TYR A 162 -10.41 4.39 19.53
CA TYR A 162 -9.33 4.29 20.52
C TYR A 162 -9.01 5.60 21.23
N ASN A 163 -9.75 6.67 20.96
CA ASN A 163 -9.52 8.03 21.46
C ASN A 163 -8.10 8.54 21.15
N ILE A 164 -7.69 8.39 19.90
CA ILE A 164 -6.39 8.79 19.35
C ILE A 164 -6.64 9.88 18.31
N ASN A 165 -5.96 11.03 18.42
CA ASN A 165 -6.07 12.14 17.46
C ASN A 165 -4.85 12.24 16.54
N LYS A 166 -3.73 11.66 16.97
CA LYS A 166 -2.47 11.66 16.21
C LYS A 166 -1.82 10.30 16.27
N VAL A 167 -1.26 9.88 15.16
CA VAL A 167 -0.47 8.65 15.09
C VAL A 167 0.92 8.93 14.58
N VAL A 168 1.88 8.14 15.04
CA VAL A 168 3.15 7.99 14.34
C VAL A 168 2.96 6.94 13.28
N VAL A 169 3.37 7.25 12.06
CA VAL A 169 3.37 6.36 10.90
C VAL A 169 4.78 5.87 10.65
N ILE A 170 4.96 4.58 10.63
CA ILE A 170 6.22 3.89 10.37
C ILE A 170 6.07 3.16 9.02
N PRO A 171 6.72 3.63 7.95
CA PRO A 171 6.72 2.95 6.65
C PRO A 171 7.50 1.63 6.74
N SER A 172 6.78 0.52 6.91
CA SER A 172 7.39 -0.81 6.96
C SER A 172 7.82 -1.27 5.56
N SER A 173 6.92 -1.16 4.58
CA SER A 173 7.19 -1.47 3.18
C SER A 173 6.13 -0.85 2.26
N ILE A 174 6.22 -1.07 0.94
CA ILE A 174 5.11 -0.75 0.02
C ILE A 174 3.85 -1.58 0.30
N HIS A 175 3.94 -2.63 1.12
CA HIS A 175 2.84 -3.56 1.39
C HIS A 175 2.00 -3.16 2.60
N GLU A 176 2.62 -2.56 3.62
CA GLU A 176 1.95 -2.13 4.85
C GLU A 176 2.67 -0.96 5.52
N MET A 177 1.95 -0.26 6.36
CA MET A 177 2.50 0.69 7.32
C MET A 177 2.13 0.28 8.73
N LEU A 178 3.00 0.56 9.68
CA LEU A 178 2.69 0.46 11.09
C LEU A 178 2.29 1.83 11.63
N ILE A 179 1.31 1.85 12.52
CA ILE A 179 0.94 3.06 13.26
C ILE A 179 0.91 2.78 14.76
N LEU A 180 1.17 3.81 15.55
CA LEU A 180 0.96 3.83 16.99
C LEU A 180 0.49 5.21 17.44
N SER A 181 -0.15 5.31 18.63
CA SER A 181 -0.58 6.61 19.14
C SER A 181 0.61 7.53 19.37
N ALA A 182 0.51 8.77 18.87
CA ALA A 182 1.50 9.81 19.12
C ALA A 182 1.35 10.46 20.49
N ASP A 183 0.21 10.26 21.18
CA ASP A 183 -0.08 10.88 22.48
C ASP A 183 0.85 10.40 23.60
N ILE A 184 1.59 9.31 23.35
CA ILE A 184 2.50 8.67 24.31
C ILE A 184 3.97 8.95 23.97
N LEU A 185 4.24 9.73 22.90
CA LEU A 185 5.59 9.86 22.35
C LEU A 185 6.24 11.19 22.67
N GLU A 186 7.36 11.12 23.38
CA GLU A 186 8.35 12.18 23.51
C GLU A 186 9.17 12.30 22.22
N LEU A 187 9.67 13.52 21.92
CA LEU A 187 10.46 13.81 20.70
C LEU A 187 11.66 12.86 20.51
N GLU A 188 12.31 12.45 21.60
CA GLU A 188 13.44 11.51 21.58
C GLU A 188 13.06 10.16 20.97
N ARG A 189 11.84 9.69 21.20
CA ARG A 189 11.34 8.43 20.62
C ARG A 189 11.10 8.51 19.11
N MET A 190 10.84 9.68 18.54
CA MET A 190 10.72 9.82 17.08
C MET A 190 12.05 9.56 16.37
N GLU A 191 13.17 9.98 16.99
CA GLU A 191 14.51 9.70 16.47
C GLU A 191 14.83 8.20 16.56
N GLU A 192 14.48 7.56 17.68
CA GLU A 192 14.63 6.11 17.86
C GLU A 192 13.81 5.33 16.82
N LEU A 193 12.55 5.71 16.58
CA LEU A 193 11.70 5.08 15.56
C LEU A 193 12.25 5.28 14.15
N THR A 194 12.76 6.46 13.85
CA THR A 194 13.40 6.74 12.55
C THR A 194 14.65 5.86 12.37
N LYS A 195 15.47 5.73 13.41
CA LYS A 195 16.63 4.84 13.37
C LYS A 195 16.22 3.37 13.18
N MET A 196 15.17 2.93 13.86
CA MET A 196 14.61 1.58 13.67
C MET A 196 14.17 1.36 12.21
N VAL A 197 13.51 2.34 11.56
CA VAL A 197 13.14 2.25 10.14
C VAL A 197 14.39 2.08 9.27
N GLN A 198 15.45 2.83 9.53
CA GLN A 198 16.71 2.72 8.79
C GLN A 198 17.36 1.36 8.95
N ASP A 199 17.41 0.84 10.18
CA ASP A 199 17.98 -0.47 10.47
C ASP A 199 17.21 -1.61 9.81
N VAL A 200 15.87 -1.56 9.83
CA VAL A 200 15.00 -2.54 9.17
C VAL A 200 15.16 -2.46 7.65
N ASN A 201 15.17 -1.26 7.07
CA ASN A 201 15.39 -1.08 5.64
C ASN A 201 16.75 -1.61 5.19
N ALA A 202 17.79 -1.44 5.99
CA ALA A 202 19.14 -1.90 5.66
C ALA A 202 19.27 -3.43 5.66
N ASN A 203 18.49 -4.13 6.47
CA ASN A 203 18.69 -5.55 6.74
C ASN A 203 17.56 -6.46 6.21
N GLU A 204 16.30 -5.97 6.17
CA GLU A 204 15.13 -6.83 5.99
C GLU A 204 14.28 -6.48 4.76
N VAL A 205 14.26 -5.21 4.34
CA VAL A 205 13.36 -4.76 3.27
C VAL A 205 14.10 -4.58 1.95
N LEU A 206 13.61 -5.22 0.89
CA LEU A 206 14.17 -5.02 -0.44
C LEU A 206 14.13 -3.55 -0.86
N VAL A 207 15.21 -3.02 -1.43
CA VAL A 207 15.32 -1.59 -1.81
C VAL A 207 14.12 -1.10 -2.63
N ARG A 208 13.59 -1.93 -3.53
CA ARG A 208 12.41 -1.61 -4.36
C ARG A 208 11.09 -1.55 -3.57
N GLU A 209 11.07 -2.04 -2.34
CA GLU A 209 9.90 -2.12 -1.47
C GLU A 209 9.96 -1.10 -0.33
N GLN A 210 11.09 -0.40 -0.17
CA GLN A 210 11.26 0.65 0.82
C GLN A 210 10.52 1.92 0.41
N LEU A 211 9.78 2.52 1.35
CA LEU A 211 9.04 3.78 1.13
C LEU A 211 9.81 4.99 1.65
N SER A 212 10.43 4.89 2.82
CA SER A 212 11.13 5.99 3.47
C SER A 212 12.10 5.46 4.52
N ASP A 213 13.05 6.30 4.94
CA ASP A 213 14.00 6.00 6.02
C ASP A 213 13.66 6.75 7.31
N ARG A 214 12.42 7.21 7.47
CA ARG A 214 11.97 7.95 8.67
C ARG A 214 10.52 7.68 9.02
N ALA A 215 10.18 7.90 10.29
CA ALA A 215 8.82 7.94 10.77
C ALA A 215 8.17 9.32 10.53
N TYR A 216 6.84 9.37 10.52
CA TYR A 216 6.04 10.57 10.30
C TYR A 216 4.99 10.72 11.40
N ILE A 217 4.46 11.93 11.59
CA ILE A 217 3.28 12.21 12.41
C ILE A 217 2.12 12.52 11.48
N LEU A 218 0.96 11.94 11.76
CA LEU A 218 -0.28 12.12 11.03
C LEU A 218 -1.43 12.44 11.98
N ASP A 219 -2.15 13.52 11.72
CA ASP A 219 -3.42 13.84 12.37
C ASP A 219 -4.55 12.99 11.76
N ILE A 220 -5.43 12.35 12.59
CA ILE A 220 -6.46 11.40 12.12
C ILE A 220 -7.86 11.71 12.65
#